data_ec1a2db75708f5fdd61505cb9adcf39f
#
_entry.id   ec1a2db75708f5fdd61505cb9adcf39f
#
_cell.length_a   1.000
_cell.length_b   1.000
_cell.length_c   1.000
_cell.angle_alpha   90.00
_cell.angle_beta   90.00
_cell.angle_gamma   90.00
#
_symmetry.space_group_name_H-M   'P 1'
#
loop_
_entity.id
_entity.type
_entity.pdbx_description
1 polymer ?
#
loop_
_entity_poly.entity_id
_entity_poly.type
_entity_poly.pdbx_seq_one_letter_code
_entity_poly.pdbx_strand_id
1 'polypeptide(L)'
;MAELALPIATSAGETAVAAHLAAQTTMTAAQDSLAAERVALTAAEAQWQAALQAEAAQATARRRAELALRITKAAEIETTLAPLRQAARLGLDRKALDQIEGAAQDLTVQERVALAGAAQFCITYAGDIRAQRNGISVQGDAPMPILEHTTLDLPGFGQITLTPSANGNDLDALQNARNRLATLLRTAGFSDLDTARAALAARSLADQNLRDRTTDLRVLSPDGVSALREELAQ
;
A
#
# COMPACT_ATOMS: atom_id res chain seq x y z
N MET A 1 12.73 42.82 111.53
CA MET A 1 12.71 43.16 110.09
C MET A 1 13.46 42.13 109.24
N ALA A 2 14.23 41.18 109.77
CA ALA A 2 14.99 40.12 109.04
C ALA A 2 14.15 38.83 108.72
N GLU A 3 13.13 38.56 109.53
CA GLU A 3 12.32 37.32 109.36
C GLU A 3 11.31 37.34 108.22
N LEU A 4 10.92 38.47 107.68
CA LEU A 4 10.04 38.61 106.52
C LEU A 4 10.75 38.60 105.19
N ALA A 5 12.05 38.76 105.17
CA ALA A 5 12.83 38.73 103.90
C ALA A 5 13.19 37.32 103.43
N LEU A 6 13.26 36.32 104.34
CA LEU A 6 13.64 34.94 104.00
C LEU A 6 12.52 34.20 103.21
N PRO A 7 11.24 34.26 103.57
CA PRO A 7 10.17 33.60 102.82
C PRO A 7 9.93 34.23 101.45
N ILE A 8 10.18 35.55 101.30
CA ILE A 8 10.06 36.20 99.96
C ILE A 8 11.22 35.80 99.04
N ALA A 9 12.43 35.63 99.58
CA ALA A 9 13.60 35.20 98.79
C ALA A 9 13.49 33.72 98.35
N THR A 10 12.90 32.84 99.20
CA THR A 10 12.67 31.45 98.89
C THR A 10 11.58 31.29 97.81
N SER A 11 10.46 32.05 97.94
CA SER A 11 9.40 32.03 96.93
C SER A 11 9.81 32.59 95.56
N ALA A 12 10.68 33.65 95.57
CA ALA A 12 11.28 34.16 94.34
C ALA A 12 12.23 33.18 93.72
N GLY A 13 13.00 32.44 94.51
CA GLY A 13 13.86 31.33 94.06
C GLY A 13 13.08 30.19 93.44
N GLU A 14 11.97 29.75 94.08
CA GLU A 14 11.13 28.66 93.56
C GLU A 14 10.43 29.11 92.26
N THR A 15 9.98 30.33 92.15
CA THR A 15 9.39 30.83 90.85
C THR A 15 10.46 30.93 89.77
N ALA A 16 11.67 31.25 90.01
CA ALA A 16 12.76 31.31 89.08
C ALA A 16 13.16 29.91 88.61
N VAL A 17 13.20 28.91 89.51
CA VAL A 17 13.45 27.50 89.15
C VAL A 17 12.29 26.94 88.33
N ALA A 18 11.04 27.25 88.66
CA ALA A 18 9.92 26.82 87.84
C ALA A 18 9.90 27.45 86.49
N ALA A 19 10.25 28.70 86.34
CA ALA A 19 10.40 29.38 85.02
C ALA A 19 11.54 28.84 84.23
N HIS A 20 12.66 28.49 84.89
CA HIS A 20 13.78 27.84 84.21
C HIS A 20 13.46 26.44 83.68
N LEU A 21 12.76 25.60 84.45
CA LEU A 21 12.26 24.32 84.09
C LEU A 21 11.26 24.39 82.92
N ALA A 22 10.37 25.34 82.96
CA ALA A 22 9.38 25.61 81.89
C ALA A 22 10.10 26.06 80.59
N ALA A 23 11.13 26.91 80.69
CA ALA A 23 11.93 27.31 79.57
C ALA A 23 12.74 26.14 78.96
N GLN A 24 13.30 25.24 79.81
CA GLN A 24 13.99 24.01 79.32
C GLN A 24 13.03 23.04 78.61
N THR A 25 11.80 22.86 79.15
CA THR A 25 10.83 21.97 78.47
C THR A 25 10.38 22.55 77.15
N THR A 26 10.19 23.84 77.01
CA THR A 26 9.85 24.51 75.74
C THR A 26 11.02 24.43 74.75
N MET A 27 12.24 24.60 75.23
CA MET A 27 13.44 24.48 74.38
C MET A 27 13.66 23.05 73.86
N THR A 28 13.47 22.02 74.67
CA THR A 28 13.54 20.62 74.25
C THR A 28 12.43 20.30 73.25
N ALA A 29 11.19 20.72 73.52
CA ALA A 29 10.09 20.52 72.58
C ALA A 29 10.31 21.21 71.23
N ALA A 30 10.90 22.41 71.24
CA ALA A 30 11.28 23.11 70.00
C ALA A 30 12.40 22.40 69.24
N GLN A 31 13.40 21.86 69.98
CA GLN A 31 14.47 21.06 69.38
C GLN A 31 13.94 19.75 68.76
N ASP A 32 13.04 19.08 69.42
CA ASP A 32 12.39 17.84 68.90
C ASP A 32 11.53 18.13 67.67
N SER A 33 10.79 19.25 67.72
CA SER A 33 10.02 19.70 66.55
C SER A 33 10.92 19.99 65.36
N LEU A 34 12.01 20.72 65.56
CA LEU A 34 12.98 21.06 64.53
C LEU A 34 13.64 19.79 63.95
N ALA A 35 13.94 18.83 64.78
CA ALA A 35 14.51 17.55 64.36
C ALA A 35 13.50 16.75 63.49
N ALA A 36 12.20 16.71 63.90
CA ALA A 36 11.16 16.09 63.15
C ALA A 36 10.92 16.78 61.79
N GLU A 37 10.93 18.11 61.73
CA GLU A 37 10.77 18.85 60.48
C GLU A 37 11.98 18.64 59.54
N ARG A 38 13.19 18.54 60.07
CA ARG A 38 14.37 18.19 59.24
C ARG A 38 14.26 16.80 58.61
N VAL A 39 13.81 15.83 59.39
CA VAL A 39 13.54 14.46 58.86
C VAL A 39 12.44 14.48 57.79
N ALA A 40 11.38 15.21 58.02
CA ALA A 40 10.28 15.38 57.08
C ALA A 40 10.76 16.02 55.75
N LEU A 41 11.59 17.08 55.88
CA LEU A 41 12.17 17.78 54.73
C LEU A 41 13.05 16.85 53.89
N THR A 42 13.95 16.11 54.51
CA THR A 42 14.82 15.17 53.81
C THR A 42 14.04 14.03 53.13
N ALA A 43 12.96 13.57 53.78
CA ALA A 43 12.06 12.58 53.18
C ALA A 43 11.30 13.15 51.96
N ALA A 44 10.81 14.38 52.05
CA ALA A 44 10.13 15.06 50.95
C ALA A 44 11.08 15.34 49.78
N GLU A 45 12.32 15.75 50.04
CA GLU A 45 13.36 15.92 49.01
C GLU A 45 13.68 14.57 48.27
N ALA A 46 13.80 13.50 49.05
CA ALA A 46 14.04 12.19 48.46
C ALA A 46 12.85 11.71 47.60
N GLN A 47 11.62 11.94 48.06
CA GLN A 47 10.41 11.64 47.29
C GLN A 47 10.34 12.44 45.98
N TRP A 48 10.63 13.73 46.05
CA TRP A 48 10.64 14.60 44.88
C TRP A 48 11.69 14.16 43.87
N GLN A 49 12.92 13.83 44.30
CA GLN A 49 13.96 13.30 43.45
C GLN A 49 13.56 11.98 42.81
N ALA A 50 12.95 11.07 43.55
CA ALA A 50 12.45 9.80 43.02
C ALA A 50 11.34 10.03 41.97
N ALA A 51 10.44 11.00 42.19
CA ALA A 51 9.39 11.35 41.24
C ALA A 51 9.99 11.89 39.93
N LEU A 52 10.97 12.77 39.98
CA LEU A 52 11.67 13.30 38.80
C LEU A 52 12.36 12.19 37.99
N GLN A 53 13.03 11.28 38.69
CA GLN A 53 13.68 10.13 38.03
C GLN A 53 12.67 9.20 37.37
N ALA A 54 11.52 8.95 38.03
CA ALA A 54 10.45 8.14 37.49
C ALA A 54 9.82 8.77 36.24
N GLU A 55 9.61 10.09 36.24
CA GLU A 55 9.10 10.83 35.10
C GLU A 55 10.06 10.78 33.91
N ALA A 56 11.37 11.00 34.13
CA ALA A 56 12.40 10.91 33.12
C ALA A 56 12.50 9.50 32.52
N ALA A 57 12.47 8.48 33.38
CA ALA A 57 12.45 7.07 32.94
C ALA A 57 11.20 6.75 32.09
N GLN A 58 10.02 7.25 32.49
CA GLN A 58 8.79 7.07 31.76
C GLN A 58 8.81 7.77 30.38
N ALA A 59 9.34 8.98 30.31
CA ALA A 59 9.53 9.70 29.06
C ALA A 59 10.46 8.95 28.11
N THR A 60 11.58 8.45 28.63
CA THR A 60 12.51 7.61 27.84
C THR A 60 11.87 6.31 27.34
N ALA A 61 11.11 5.64 28.20
CA ALA A 61 10.39 4.42 27.80
C ALA A 61 9.37 4.69 26.71
N ARG A 62 8.60 5.77 26.79
CA ARG A 62 7.66 6.19 25.74
C ARG A 62 8.36 6.46 24.41
N ARG A 63 9.48 7.20 24.44
CA ARG A 63 10.25 7.48 23.23
C ARG A 63 10.81 6.21 22.59
N ARG A 64 11.35 5.29 23.38
CA ARG A 64 11.82 3.98 22.88
C ARG A 64 10.70 3.15 22.27
N ALA A 65 9.52 3.13 22.86
CA ALA A 65 8.35 2.43 22.31
C ALA A 65 7.90 3.05 20.97
N GLU A 66 7.90 4.36 20.87
CA GLU A 66 7.58 5.07 19.62
C GLU A 66 8.60 4.77 18.52
N LEU A 67 9.90 4.83 18.82
CA LEU A 67 10.96 4.47 17.88
C LEU A 67 10.84 3.02 17.41
N ALA A 68 10.61 2.08 18.32
CA ALA A 68 10.42 0.67 17.99
C ALA A 68 9.24 0.47 17.03
N LEU A 69 8.12 1.15 17.27
CA LEU A 69 6.95 1.10 16.38
C LEU A 69 7.26 1.68 14.99
N ARG A 70 7.99 2.81 14.94
CA ARG A 70 8.41 3.41 13.66
C ARG A 70 9.34 2.49 12.88
N ILE A 71 10.30 1.85 13.54
CA ILE A 71 11.22 0.88 12.92
C ILE A 71 10.45 -0.31 12.36
N THR A 72 9.50 -0.87 13.11
CA THR A 72 8.68 -2.00 12.64
C THR A 72 7.91 -1.63 11.39
N LYS A 73 7.20 -0.50 11.39
CA LYS A 73 6.44 -0.03 10.23
C LYS A 73 7.33 0.26 9.02
N ALA A 74 8.50 0.87 9.24
CA ALA A 74 9.45 1.14 8.17
C ALA A 74 10.02 -0.15 7.56
N ALA A 75 10.34 -1.15 8.37
CA ALA A 75 10.80 -2.45 7.91
C ALA A 75 9.71 -3.21 7.11
N GLU A 76 8.45 -3.16 7.53
CA GLU A 76 7.32 -3.71 6.78
C GLU A 76 7.21 -3.06 5.39
N ILE A 77 7.33 -1.74 5.31
CA ILE A 77 7.33 -1.03 4.03
C ILE A 77 8.51 -1.47 3.17
N GLU A 78 9.73 -1.53 3.71
CA GLU A 78 10.92 -1.97 2.96
C GLU A 78 10.72 -3.36 2.33
N THR A 79 10.09 -4.30 3.03
CA THR A 79 9.82 -5.63 2.48
C THR A 79 8.88 -5.62 1.29
N THR A 80 7.95 -4.64 1.22
CA THR A 80 7.02 -4.50 0.10
C THR A 80 7.62 -3.79 -1.11
N LEU A 81 8.69 -3.00 -0.94
CA LEU A 81 9.28 -2.21 -2.02
C LEU A 81 9.96 -3.08 -3.10
N ALA A 82 10.60 -4.18 -2.74
CA ALA A 82 11.31 -5.03 -3.70
C ALA A 82 10.36 -5.67 -4.73
N PRO A 83 9.26 -6.34 -4.35
CA PRO A 83 8.29 -6.88 -5.29
C PRO A 83 7.59 -5.78 -6.11
N LEU A 84 7.29 -4.61 -5.53
CA LEU A 84 6.71 -3.49 -6.26
C LEU A 84 7.66 -2.94 -7.33
N ARG A 85 8.97 -2.81 -7.03
CA ARG A 85 9.98 -2.42 -8.02
C ARG A 85 10.09 -3.43 -9.16
N GLN A 86 9.98 -4.71 -8.86
CA GLN A 86 9.98 -5.75 -9.87
C GLN A 86 8.72 -5.65 -10.74
N ALA A 87 7.54 -5.53 -10.16
CA ALA A 87 6.28 -5.38 -10.88
C ALA A 87 6.24 -4.12 -11.76
N ALA A 88 6.79 -3.02 -11.28
CA ALA A 88 6.89 -1.77 -12.04
C ALA A 88 7.87 -1.85 -13.24
N ARG A 89 8.89 -2.72 -13.17
CA ARG A 89 9.84 -2.97 -14.27
C ARG A 89 9.30 -3.97 -15.28
N LEU A 90 8.53 -4.95 -14.83
CA LEU A 90 7.92 -5.97 -15.66
C LEU A 90 6.63 -5.41 -16.28
N GLY A 91 6.37 -5.79 -17.53
CA GLY A 91 5.12 -5.44 -18.20
C GLY A 91 5.30 -4.44 -19.34
N LEU A 92 4.18 -4.19 -20.00
CA LEU A 92 4.08 -3.37 -21.19
C LEU A 92 4.26 -1.89 -20.85
N ASP A 93 4.94 -1.14 -21.71
CA ASP A 93 4.90 0.33 -21.62
C ASP A 93 3.73 0.91 -22.42
N ARG A 94 3.40 2.17 -22.15
CA ARG A 94 2.27 2.84 -22.79
C ARG A 94 2.44 2.90 -24.31
N LYS A 95 3.67 3.17 -24.78
CA LYS A 95 3.96 3.28 -26.21
C LYS A 95 3.73 1.95 -26.95
N ALA A 96 4.13 0.84 -26.36
CA ALA A 96 3.91 -0.49 -26.93
C ALA A 96 2.41 -0.85 -26.95
N LEU A 97 1.65 -0.51 -25.91
CA LEU A 97 0.19 -0.70 -25.93
C LEU A 97 -0.47 0.16 -27.01
N ASP A 98 -0.10 1.44 -27.15
CA ASP A 98 -0.66 2.31 -28.19
C ASP A 98 -0.41 1.77 -29.60
N GLN A 99 0.75 1.10 -29.83
CA GLN A 99 1.03 0.43 -31.10
C GLN A 99 0.13 -0.80 -31.34
N ILE A 100 -0.12 -1.59 -30.29
CA ILE A 100 -1.03 -2.76 -30.37
C ILE A 100 -2.47 -2.28 -30.60
N GLU A 101 -2.92 -1.25 -29.88
CA GLU A 101 -4.26 -0.66 -30.05
C GLU A 101 -4.45 -0.07 -31.45
N GLY A 102 -3.45 0.64 -31.97
CA GLY A 102 -3.46 1.13 -33.35
C GLY A 102 -3.57 -0.01 -34.39
N ALA A 103 -2.81 -1.09 -34.20
CA ALA A 103 -2.90 -2.25 -35.07
C ALA A 103 -4.25 -2.98 -34.97
N ALA A 104 -4.89 -3.03 -33.79
CA ALA A 104 -6.21 -3.59 -33.60
C ALA A 104 -7.30 -2.72 -34.28
N GLN A 105 -7.16 -1.39 -34.22
CA GLN A 105 -8.04 -0.47 -34.93
C GLN A 105 -7.90 -0.62 -36.45
N ASP A 106 -6.65 -0.66 -36.94
CA ASP A 106 -6.36 -0.90 -38.36
C ASP A 106 -7.02 -2.21 -38.85
N LEU A 107 -6.88 -3.30 -38.09
CA LEU A 107 -7.53 -4.56 -38.40
C LEU A 107 -9.05 -4.42 -38.49
N THR A 108 -9.69 -3.74 -37.54
CA THR A 108 -11.13 -3.50 -37.54
C THR A 108 -11.58 -2.73 -38.79
N VAL A 109 -10.79 -1.75 -39.22
CA VAL A 109 -11.07 -0.98 -40.44
C VAL A 109 -10.94 -1.86 -41.68
N GLN A 110 -9.86 -2.65 -41.79
CA GLN A 110 -9.66 -3.55 -42.94
C GLN A 110 -10.71 -4.66 -42.98
N GLU A 111 -11.17 -5.17 -41.87
CA GLU A 111 -12.28 -6.14 -41.81
C GLU A 111 -13.57 -5.53 -42.37
N ARG A 112 -13.90 -4.29 -42.01
CA ARG A 112 -15.07 -3.58 -42.54
C ARG A 112 -14.97 -3.32 -44.05
N VAL A 113 -13.80 -2.92 -44.55
CA VAL A 113 -13.55 -2.70 -45.96
C VAL A 113 -13.68 -4.02 -46.74
N ALA A 114 -13.06 -5.09 -46.26
CA ALA A 114 -13.14 -6.39 -46.88
C ALA A 114 -14.57 -6.95 -46.90
N LEU A 115 -15.33 -6.76 -45.81
CA LEU A 115 -16.74 -7.13 -45.72
C LEU A 115 -17.65 -6.36 -46.70
N ALA A 116 -17.39 -5.06 -46.84
CA ALA A 116 -18.17 -4.22 -47.74
C ALA A 116 -17.94 -4.54 -49.24
N GLY A 117 -16.71 -4.97 -49.57
CA GLY A 117 -16.33 -5.39 -50.92
C GLY A 117 -16.53 -6.87 -51.22
N ALA A 118 -16.91 -7.69 -50.23
CA ALA A 118 -17.06 -9.14 -50.40
C ALA A 118 -18.32 -9.52 -51.17
N ALA A 119 -18.18 -10.45 -52.12
CA ALA A 119 -19.35 -11.13 -52.68
C ALA A 119 -20.07 -11.91 -51.57
N GLN A 120 -21.39 -11.91 -51.65
CA GLN A 120 -22.24 -12.64 -50.75
C GLN A 120 -22.89 -13.83 -51.40
N PHE A 121 -23.00 -14.93 -50.70
CA PHE A 121 -23.82 -16.04 -51.15
C PHE A 121 -24.95 -16.31 -50.13
N CYS A 122 -26.08 -16.81 -50.66
CA CYS A 122 -27.20 -17.21 -49.81
C CYS A 122 -27.62 -18.63 -50.28
N ILE A 123 -27.91 -19.50 -49.33
CA ILE A 123 -28.43 -20.84 -49.60
C ILE A 123 -29.84 -20.92 -49.12
N THR A 124 -30.79 -21.20 -50.01
CA THR A 124 -32.17 -21.53 -49.67
C THR A 124 -32.35 -23.05 -49.75
N TYR A 125 -32.70 -23.67 -48.66
CA TYR A 125 -32.88 -25.12 -48.58
C TYR A 125 -34.33 -25.53 -48.93
N ALA A 126 -34.46 -26.47 -49.87
CA ALA A 126 -35.76 -27.04 -50.23
C ALA A 126 -36.18 -28.26 -49.37
N GLY A 127 -35.29 -28.70 -48.45
CA GLY A 127 -35.52 -29.87 -47.59
C GLY A 127 -34.66 -29.83 -46.33
N ASP A 128 -34.52 -30.97 -45.66
CA ASP A 128 -33.79 -31.07 -44.36
C ASP A 128 -32.28 -31.19 -44.51
N ILE A 129 -31.77 -31.45 -45.73
CA ILE A 129 -30.33 -31.56 -45.97
C ILE A 129 -29.69 -30.19 -45.92
N ARG A 130 -28.67 -30.03 -45.10
CA ARG A 130 -27.96 -28.76 -44.89
C ARG A 130 -26.52 -28.88 -45.46
N ALA A 131 -26.08 -27.84 -46.14
CA ALA A 131 -24.68 -27.68 -46.51
C ALA A 131 -23.78 -27.61 -45.26
N GLN A 132 -22.57 -28.12 -45.36
CA GLN A 132 -21.60 -28.11 -44.28
C GLN A 132 -20.37 -27.33 -44.71
N ARG A 133 -19.86 -26.51 -43.81
CA ARG A 133 -18.55 -25.85 -43.89
C ARG A 133 -17.69 -26.40 -42.77
N ASN A 134 -16.60 -27.10 -43.11
CA ASN A 134 -15.72 -27.75 -42.13
C ASN A 134 -16.49 -28.66 -41.13
N GLY A 135 -17.49 -29.39 -41.57
CA GLY A 135 -18.32 -30.24 -40.71
C GLY A 135 -19.42 -29.53 -39.90
N ILE A 136 -19.52 -28.22 -40.01
CA ILE A 136 -20.56 -27.41 -39.31
C ILE A 136 -21.67 -27.07 -40.32
N SER A 137 -22.93 -27.33 -39.97
CA SER A 137 -24.08 -27.00 -40.81
C SER A 137 -24.19 -25.49 -41.00
N VAL A 138 -24.34 -25.09 -42.28
CA VAL A 138 -24.54 -23.69 -42.67
C VAL A 138 -26.00 -23.31 -42.52
N GLN A 139 -26.32 -22.18 -41.92
CA GLN A 139 -27.70 -21.67 -41.86
C GLN A 139 -28.13 -21.18 -43.23
N GLY A 140 -29.37 -21.47 -43.60
CA GLY A 140 -29.99 -20.96 -44.83
C GLY A 140 -30.60 -19.55 -44.65
N ASP A 141 -30.96 -18.96 -45.80
CA ASP A 141 -31.71 -17.71 -45.93
C ASP A 141 -31.03 -16.42 -45.36
N ALA A 142 -29.76 -16.52 -44.96
CA ALA A 142 -28.96 -15.37 -44.58
C ALA A 142 -27.81 -15.16 -45.56
N PRO A 143 -27.52 -13.94 -46.04
CA PRO A 143 -26.39 -13.66 -46.89
C PRO A 143 -25.07 -13.78 -46.08
N MET A 144 -24.15 -14.54 -46.61
CA MET A 144 -22.80 -14.79 -46.03
C MET A 144 -21.71 -14.22 -46.91
N PRO A 145 -20.80 -13.39 -46.39
CA PRO A 145 -19.67 -12.87 -47.20
C PRO A 145 -18.61 -13.94 -47.46
N ILE A 146 -18.07 -13.91 -48.66
CA ILE A 146 -16.96 -14.80 -49.08
C ILE A 146 -15.64 -14.00 -48.93
N LEU A 147 -14.96 -14.16 -47.78
CA LEU A 147 -13.70 -13.50 -47.48
C LEU A 147 -12.47 -14.39 -47.76
N GLU A 148 -12.67 -15.71 -47.85
CA GLU A 148 -11.62 -16.71 -48.09
C GLU A 148 -12.11 -17.84 -48.95
N HIS A 149 -11.20 -18.57 -49.53
CA HIS A 149 -11.57 -19.80 -50.24
C HIS A 149 -12.33 -20.72 -49.29
N THR A 150 -13.58 -20.99 -49.60
CA THR A 150 -14.48 -21.77 -48.74
C THR A 150 -15.05 -22.92 -49.54
N THR A 151 -14.90 -24.13 -49.04
CA THR A 151 -15.57 -25.31 -49.61
C THR A 151 -16.78 -25.66 -48.78
N LEU A 152 -17.95 -25.70 -49.44
CA LEU A 152 -19.18 -26.20 -48.89
C LEU A 152 -19.44 -27.60 -49.33
N ASP A 153 -19.60 -28.52 -48.42
CA ASP A 153 -20.06 -29.88 -48.70
C ASP A 153 -21.59 -29.94 -48.73
N LEU A 154 -22.10 -30.44 -49.82
CA LEU A 154 -23.54 -30.64 -50.05
C LEU A 154 -23.79 -32.16 -50.02
N PRO A 155 -24.28 -32.70 -48.88
CA PRO A 155 -24.50 -34.14 -48.78
C PRO A 155 -25.44 -34.66 -49.90
N GLY A 156 -24.95 -35.62 -50.66
CA GLY A 156 -25.67 -36.21 -51.80
C GLY A 156 -25.53 -35.48 -53.14
N PHE A 157 -24.84 -34.31 -53.17
CA PHE A 157 -24.66 -33.54 -54.43
C PHE A 157 -23.18 -33.29 -54.77
N GLY A 158 -22.29 -33.27 -53.76
CA GLY A 158 -20.87 -32.95 -53.96
C GLY A 158 -20.45 -31.68 -53.21
N GLN A 159 -19.40 -31.01 -53.75
CA GLN A 159 -18.80 -29.85 -53.09
C GLN A 159 -18.86 -28.62 -53.99
N ILE A 160 -19.09 -27.46 -53.38
CA ILE A 160 -19.01 -26.15 -54.04
C ILE A 160 -17.83 -25.40 -53.45
N THR A 161 -16.90 -24.98 -54.29
CA THR A 161 -15.80 -24.09 -53.88
C THR A 161 -16.20 -22.63 -54.19
N LEU A 162 -16.22 -21.83 -53.15
CA LEU A 162 -16.47 -20.38 -53.25
C LEU A 162 -15.13 -19.68 -53.22
N THR A 163 -14.90 -18.85 -54.20
CA THR A 163 -13.65 -18.03 -54.29
C THR A 163 -14.03 -16.57 -53.99
N PRO A 164 -13.24 -15.89 -53.10
CA PRO A 164 -13.54 -14.48 -52.82
C PRO A 164 -13.39 -13.64 -54.08
N SER A 165 -14.32 -12.73 -54.29
CA SER A 165 -14.31 -11.76 -55.40
C SER A 165 -13.87 -10.37 -54.95
N ALA A 166 -13.52 -10.19 -53.67
CA ALA A 166 -12.92 -8.94 -53.20
C ALA A 166 -11.63 -8.65 -53.94
N ASN A 167 -11.33 -7.38 -54.22
CA ASN A 167 -10.06 -7.00 -54.83
C ASN A 167 -8.91 -7.61 -54.04
N GLY A 168 -7.97 -8.25 -54.72
CA GLY A 168 -6.83 -8.92 -54.06
C GLY A 168 -6.12 -8.01 -53.05
N ASN A 169 -6.05 -6.74 -53.34
CA ASN A 169 -5.48 -5.71 -52.43
C ASN A 169 -6.18 -5.63 -51.09
N ASP A 170 -7.52 -5.77 -51.02
CA ASP A 170 -8.27 -5.62 -49.76
C ASP A 170 -8.08 -6.85 -48.84
N LEU A 171 -7.98 -8.05 -49.47
CA LEU A 171 -7.67 -9.28 -48.74
C LEU A 171 -6.23 -9.30 -48.23
N ASP A 172 -5.27 -8.84 -49.06
CA ASP A 172 -3.88 -8.69 -48.67
C ASP A 172 -3.72 -7.67 -47.52
N ALA A 173 -4.41 -6.55 -47.59
CA ALA A 173 -4.43 -5.53 -46.54
C ALA A 173 -4.97 -6.10 -45.23
N LEU A 174 -6.06 -6.85 -45.27
CA LEU A 174 -6.65 -7.52 -44.11
C LEU A 174 -5.66 -8.53 -43.50
N GLN A 175 -5.03 -9.38 -44.35
CA GLN A 175 -4.06 -10.36 -43.88
C GLN A 175 -2.82 -9.70 -43.26
N ASN A 176 -2.34 -8.62 -43.86
CA ASN A 176 -1.22 -7.83 -43.34
C ASN A 176 -1.57 -7.18 -41.97
N ALA A 177 -2.78 -6.64 -41.82
CA ALA A 177 -3.23 -6.08 -40.55
C ALA A 177 -3.31 -7.16 -39.45
N ARG A 178 -3.84 -8.35 -39.76
CA ARG A 178 -3.86 -9.53 -38.86
C ARG A 178 -2.45 -9.94 -38.43
N ASN A 179 -1.55 -10.07 -39.39
CA ASN A 179 -0.17 -10.49 -39.14
C ASN A 179 0.57 -9.45 -38.30
N ARG A 180 0.33 -8.15 -38.54
CA ARG A 180 0.92 -7.05 -37.78
C ARG A 180 0.46 -7.09 -36.32
N LEU A 181 -0.83 -7.18 -36.05
CA LEU A 181 -1.37 -7.29 -34.69
C LEU A 181 -0.82 -8.55 -33.98
N ALA A 182 -0.86 -9.71 -34.62
CA ALA A 182 -0.34 -10.96 -34.06
C ALA A 182 1.16 -10.85 -33.73
N THR A 183 1.94 -10.19 -34.59
CA THR A 183 3.37 -10.00 -34.37
C THR A 183 3.63 -9.07 -33.19
N LEU A 184 2.90 -7.95 -33.07
CA LEU A 184 3.03 -7.02 -31.95
C LEU A 184 2.66 -7.68 -30.63
N LEU A 185 1.54 -8.40 -30.57
CA LEU A 185 1.11 -9.14 -29.38
C LEU A 185 2.16 -10.18 -28.97
N ARG A 186 2.63 -11.01 -29.93
CA ARG A 186 3.64 -12.03 -29.67
C ARG A 186 4.96 -11.42 -29.20
N THR A 187 5.41 -10.32 -29.81
CA THR A 187 6.65 -9.62 -29.41
C THR A 187 6.54 -9.05 -28.01
N ALA A 188 5.36 -8.56 -27.65
CA ALA A 188 5.07 -8.06 -26.31
C ALA A 188 4.78 -9.18 -25.27
N GLY A 189 4.61 -10.45 -25.71
CA GLY A 189 4.37 -11.60 -24.85
C GLY A 189 2.91 -11.76 -24.39
N PHE A 190 1.94 -11.21 -25.13
CA PHE A 190 0.51 -11.28 -24.81
C PHE A 190 -0.28 -12.09 -25.83
N SER A 191 -1.36 -12.73 -25.36
CA SER A 191 -2.28 -13.50 -26.21
C SER A 191 -3.26 -12.59 -26.97
N ASP A 192 -3.66 -11.50 -26.36
CA ASP A 192 -4.70 -10.60 -26.87
C ASP A 192 -4.55 -9.18 -26.31
N LEU A 193 -5.36 -8.25 -26.82
CA LEU A 193 -5.35 -6.85 -26.45
C LEU A 193 -5.77 -6.63 -24.98
N ASP A 194 -6.70 -7.42 -24.47
CA ASP A 194 -7.23 -7.23 -23.12
C ASP A 194 -6.21 -7.65 -22.07
N THR A 195 -5.46 -8.72 -22.32
CA THR A 195 -4.32 -9.11 -21.47
C THR A 195 -3.21 -8.07 -21.49
N ALA A 196 -2.94 -7.43 -22.65
CA ALA A 196 -1.98 -6.34 -22.76
C ALA A 196 -2.42 -5.09 -21.97
N ARG A 197 -3.71 -4.72 -22.03
CA ARG A 197 -4.29 -3.63 -21.24
C ARG A 197 -4.22 -3.91 -19.74
N ALA A 198 -4.57 -5.14 -19.34
CA ALA A 198 -4.49 -5.54 -17.94
C ALA A 198 -3.05 -5.47 -17.40
N ALA A 199 -2.06 -5.86 -18.20
CA ALA A 199 -0.64 -5.77 -17.83
C ALA A 199 -0.18 -4.32 -17.63
N LEU A 200 -0.60 -3.39 -18.49
CA LEU A 200 -0.28 -1.96 -18.32
C LEU A 200 -0.96 -1.38 -17.07
N ALA A 201 -2.23 -1.75 -16.81
CA ALA A 201 -2.95 -1.31 -15.62
C ALA A 201 -2.26 -1.81 -14.34
N ALA A 202 -1.85 -3.08 -14.30
CA ALA A 202 -1.12 -3.67 -13.19
C ALA A 202 0.22 -2.96 -12.94
N ARG A 203 0.99 -2.66 -14.01
CA ARG A 203 2.22 -1.88 -13.93
C ARG A 203 1.98 -0.48 -13.36
N SER A 204 0.97 0.23 -13.88
CA SER A 204 0.63 1.58 -13.41
C SER A 204 0.26 1.60 -11.92
N LEU A 205 -0.49 0.58 -11.46
CA LEU A 205 -0.82 0.41 -10.05
C LEU A 205 0.42 0.12 -9.20
N ALA A 206 1.33 -0.73 -9.69
CA ALA A 206 2.59 -1.01 -9.02
C ALA A 206 3.47 0.25 -8.90
N ASP A 207 3.56 1.06 -9.95
CA ASP A 207 4.27 2.33 -9.96
C ASP A 207 3.68 3.34 -8.95
N GLN A 208 2.36 3.42 -8.87
CA GLN A 208 1.68 4.26 -7.88
C GLN A 208 1.97 3.79 -6.47
N ASN A 209 1.75 2.50 -6.18
CA ASN A 209 2.02 1.92 -4.88
C ASN A 209 3.49 2.09 -4.46
N LEU A 210 4.43 1.97 -5.41
CA LEU A 210 5.85 2.20 -5.17
C LEU A 210 6.14 3.64 -4.71
N ARG A 211 5.52 4.64 -5.36
CA ARG A 211 5.66 6.06 -4.98
C ARG A 211 5.07 6.31 -3.60
N ASP A 212 3.88 5.81 -3.34
CA ASP A 212 3.17 5.99 -2.06
C ASP A 212 3.98 5.36 -0.92
N ARG A 213 4.42 4.11 -1.07
CA ARG A 213 5.24 3.42 -0.06
C ARG A 213 6.60 4.06 0.15
N THR A 214 7.21 4.61 -0.91
CA THR A 214 8.47 5.35 -0.78
C THR A 214 8.27 6.65 -0.02
N THR A 215 7.14 7.33 -0.22
CA THR A 215 6.77 8.54 0.53
C THR A 215 6.51 8.22 2.00
N ASP A 216 5.73 7.16 2.28
CA ASP A 216 5.47 6.69 3.65
C ASP A 216 6.78 6.36 4.39
N LEU A 217 7.70 5.65 3.73
CA LEU A 217 9.00 5.32 4.29
C LEU A 217 9.82 6.57 4.62
N ARG A 218 9.81 7.58 3.75
CA ARG A 218 10.52 8.85 3.98
C ARG A 218 9.93 9.62 5.17
N VAL A 219 8.60 9.59 5.37
CA VAL A 219 7.95 10.22 6.53
C VAL A 219 8.33 9.50 7.82
N LEU A 220 8.34 8.16 7.82
CA LEU A 220 8.68 7.36 9.00
C LEU A 220 10.17 7.43 9.35
N SER A 221 11.05 7.43 8.37
CA SER A 221 12.49 7.38 8.52
C SER A 221 13.20 8.30 7.51
N PRO A 222 13.24 9.63 7.77
CA PRO A 222 13.86 10.60 6.86
C PRO A 222 15.33 10.27 6.57
N ASP A 223 16.07 9.84 7.60
CA ASP A 223 17.49 9.52 7.54
C ASP A 223 17.76 8.01 7.32
N GLY A 224 16.70 7.24 7.07
CA GLY A 224 16.75 5.79 6.86
C GLY A 224 16.51 4.97 8.14
N VAL A 225 16.14 3.70 7.94
CA VAL A 225 15.81 2.77 9.04
C VAL A 225 17.03 2.48 9.92
N SER A 226 18.24 2.52 9.37
CA SER A 226 19.48 2.34 10.12
C SER A 226 19.68 3.43 11.17
N ALA A 227 19.42 4.69 10.82
CA ALA A 227 19.52 5.82 11.75
C ALA A 227 18.52 5.68 12.91
N LEU A 228 17.28 5.25 12.65
CA LEU A 228 16.29 4.98 13.70
C LEU A 228 16.73 3.84 14.64
N ARG A 229 17.40 2.80 14.12
CA ARG A 229 17.95 1.71 14.94
C ARG A 229 19.11 2.18 15.81
N GLU A 230 19.97 3.04 15.30
CA GLU A 230 21.05 3.65 16.05
C GLU A 230 20.51 4.55 17.17
N GLU A 231 19.48 5.36 16.89
CA GLU A 231 18.80 6.20 17.89
C GLU A 231 18.15 5.34 19.00
N LEU A 232 17.57 4.19 18.66
CA LEU A 232 16.98 3.27 19.63
C LEU A 232 18.03 2.61 20.53
N ALA A 233 19.25 2.41 20.03
CA ALA A 233 20.34 1.77 20.75
C ALA A 233 21.06 2.71 21.75
N GLN A 234 20.87 4.02 21.62
CA GLN A 234 21.36 5.04 22.55
C GLN A 234 20.40 5.20 23.74
#